data_1f276abc03ae99aff714d0fb5a845007
#
_entry.id   1f276abc03ae99aff714d0fb5a845007
#
_cell.length_a   1.000
_cell.length_b   1.000
_cell.length_c   1.000
_cell.angle_alpha   90.00
_cell.angle_beta   90.00
_cell.angle_gamma   90.00
#
_symmetry.space_group_name_H-M   'P 1'
#
loop_
_entity.id
_entity.type
_entity.pdbx_description
1 polymer ?
#
loop_
_entity_poly.entity_id
_entity_poly.type
_entity_poly.pdbx_seq_one_letter_code
_entity_poly.pdbx_strand_id
1 'polypeptide(L)'
;EFCKYELRGGNFRKYTDKGYSGKNTDRPKFQEMMADIRRGLIKRVVVYKLDRISRSILDFATMMETFQEYNVEFVSSTEKFDTSTPMGRAMLNICIVFAQLERETIQKRVTDAYYSRCQHGFHMSGAAPYGFQLEPTTIEGIRTKMMKPDPETADIAKLMFEMYSQPATSFGDIARYFADEGILIYGKEMKRGFISQLLRNPIYAQADLDMYEFFKSQGTVVVNEATDFAGTNGCYLYQGRDVQERKNKHLKDQIL
;
A
#
# COMPACT_ATOMS: atom_id res chain seq x y z
N GLU A 1 0.10 45.37 -5.64
CA GLU A 1 -0.91 46.42 -5.45
C GLU A 1 -2.01 46.02 -4.49
N PHE A 2 -2.64 44.82 -4.64
CA PHE A 2 -3.69 44.33 -3.75
C PHE A 2 -3.26 44.31 -2.27
N CYS A 3 -2.09 43.77 -1.94
CA CYS A 3 -1.58 43.73 -0.56
C CYS A 3 -1.32 45.14 0.01
N LYS A 4 -0.91 46.07 -0.81
CA LYS A 4 -0.73 47.47 -0.37
C LYS A 4 -2.06 48.18 -0.09
N TYR A 5 -3.09 47.84 -0.86
CA TYR A 5 -4.43 48.42 -0.71
C TYR A 5 -5.18 47.84 0.48
N GLU A 6 -5.20 46.54 0.61
CA GLU A 6 -5.95 45.80 1.64
C GLU A 6 -5.27 45.84 3.02
N LEU A 7 -3.93 45.80 3.06
CA LEU A 7 -3.18 45.74 4.32
C LEU A 7 -2.81 47.11 4.89
N ARG A 8 -3.18 48.23 4.23
CA ARG A 8 -2.97 49.60 4.69
C ARG A 8 -1.60 49.83 5.35
N GLY A 9 -0.52 49.32 4.75
CA GLY A 9 0.84 49.51 5.24
C GLY A 9 1.39 48.40 6.16
N GLY A 10 0.71 47.25 6.27
CA GLY A 10 1.23 46.07 6.98
C GLY A 10 2.48 45.49 6.34
N ASN A 11 3.34 44.87 7.15
CA ASN A 11 4.51 44.16 6.68
C ASN A 11 4.08 42.91 5.92
N PHE A 12 4.57 42.75 4.69
CA PHE A 12 4.34 41.51 3.92
C PHE A 12 5.64 40.96 3.33
N ARG A 13 5.74 39.66 3.26
CA ARG A 13 6.82 38.92 2.59
C ARG A 13 6.29 38.24 1.34
N LYS A 14 7.07 38.27 0.27
CA LYS A 14 6.69 37.66 -1.00
C LYS A 14 7.43 36.31 -1.19
N TYR A 15 6.66 35.26 -1.45
CA TYR A 15 7.15 33.95 -1.83
C TYR A 15 6.85 33.71 -3.31
N THR A 16 7.87 33.50 -4.13
CA THR A 16 7.69 33.38 -5.59
C THR A 16 8.57 32.26 -6.13
N ASP A 17 7.94 31.24 -6.68
CA ASP A 17 8.59 30.17 -7.41
C ASP A 17 8.40 30.41 -8.91
N LYS A 18 9.46 30.91 -9.59
CA LYS A 18 9.44 31.14 -11.04
C LYS A 18 9.62 29.81 -11.78
N GLY A 19 8.78 29.55 -12.81
CA GLY A 19 8.88 28.37 -13.64
C GLY A 19 8.26 27.08 -13.07
N TYR A 20 7.73 27.12 -11.85
CA TYR A 20 7.04 25.98 -11.26
C TYR A 20 5.54 25.97 -11.55
N SER A 21 5.00 24.76 -11.77
CA SER A 21 3.56 24.55 -11.95
C SER A 21 2.86 24.38 -10.60
N GLY A 22 1.61 24.84 -10.48
CA GLY A 22 0.74 24.55 -9.32
C GLY A 22 0.35 23.07 -9.15
N LYS A 23 0.85 22.18 -10.01
CA LYS A 23 0.65 20.71 -9.89
C LYS A 23 1.51 20.05 -8.82
N ASN A 24 2.58 20.69 -8.37
CA ASN A 24 3.50 20.15 -7.38
C ASN A 24 3.65 21.11 -6.20
N THR A 25 3.54 20.60 -5.00
CA THR A 25 3.80 21.32 -3.74
C THR A 25 5.27 21.35 -3.36
N ASP A 26 6.13 20.56 -4.05
CA ASP A 26 7.58 20.54 -3.85
C ASP A 26 8.26 21.73 -4.56
N ARG A 27 7.93 22.93 -4.09
CA ARG A 27 8.45 24.22 -4.58
C ARG A 27 9.20 24.91 -3.45
N PRO A 28 10.46 25.31 -3.65
CA PRO A 28 11.32 25.83 -2.56
C PRO A 28 10.70 26.98 -1.77
N LYS A 29 10.12 27.99 -2.46
CA LYS A 29 9.51 29.14 -1.78
C LYS A 29 8.17 28.83 -1.14
N PHE A 30 7.42 27.89 -1.72
CA PHE A 30 6.20 27.36 -1.10
C PHE A 30 6.54 26.62 0.21
N GLN A 31 7.56 25.78 0.22
CA GLN A 31 8.00 25.07 1.43
C GLN A 31 8.55 26.04 2.50
N GLU A 32 9.26 27.08 2.09
CA GLU A 32 9.70 28.15 2.99
C GLU A 32 8.50 28.85 3.63
N MET A 33 7.47 29.19 2.85
CA MET A 33 6.22 29.77 3.36
C MET A 33 5.55 28.84 4.38
N MET A 34 5.45 27.55 4.08
CA MET A 34 4.85 26.56 4.98
C MET A 34 5.66 26.41 6.28
N ALA A 35 7.00 26.51 6.21
CA ALA A 35 7.86 26.51 7.38
C ALA A 35 7.66 27.77 8.24
N ASP A 36 7.53 28.93 7.62
CA ASP A 36 7.26 30.20 8.31
C ASP A 36 5.87 30.23 8.95
N ILE A 37 4.87 29.59 8.34
CA ILE A 37 3.54 29.36 8.93
C ILE A 37 3.65 28.53 10.21
N ARG A 38 4.35 27.37 10.16
CA ARG A 38 4.54 26.50 11.33
C ARG A 38 5.31 27.18 12.47
N ARG A 39 6.13 28.19 12.15
CA ARG A 39 6.82 29.04 13.15
C ARG A 39 5.94 30.15 13.70
N GLY A 40 4.72 30.31 13.23
CA GLY A 40 3.80 31.37 13.66
C GLY A 40 4.14 32.77 13.12
N LEU A 41 5.00 32.87 12.09
CA LEU A 41 5.45 34.15 11.53
C LEU A 41 4.44 34.75 10.55
N ILE A 42 3.48 33.97 10.07
CA ILE A 42 2.49 34.37 9.06
C ILE A 42 1.09 34.27 9.68
N LYS A 43 0.33 35.37 9.61
CA LYS A 43 -1.07 35.41 10.05
C LYS A 43 -2.07 35.34 8.89
N ARG A 44 -1.64 35.71 7.70
CA ARG A 44 -2.51 35.74 6.51
C ARG A 44 -1.69 35.44 5.26
N VAL A 45 -2.21 34.55 4.42
CA VAL A 45 -1.65 34.25 3.10
C VAL A 45 -2.59 34.84 2.04
N VAL A 46 -2.03 35.59 1.10
CA VAL A 46 -2.77 36.20 0.00
C VAL A 46 -2.23 35.67 -1.33
N VAL A 47 -3.10 35.16 -2.17
CA VAL A 47 -2.76 34.71 -3.52
C VAL A 47 -3.57 35.47 -4.56
N TYR A 48 -3.06 35.53 -5.78
CA TYR A 48 -3.79 36.17 -6.88
C TYR A 48 -4.93 35.25 -7.37
N LYS A 49 -4.64 33.94 -7.56
CA LYS A 49 -5.60 32.91 -7.97
C LYS A 49 -5.33 31.60 -7.23
N LEU A 50 -6.37 30.81 -6.99
CA LEU A 50 -6.27 29.49 -6.34
C LEU A 50 -5.38 28.53 -7.14
N ASP A 51 -5.45 28.57 -8.47
CA ASP A 51 -4.64 27.70 -9.35
C ASP A 51 -3.13 27.96 -9.25
N ARG A 52 -2.73 29.10 -8.69
CA ARG A 52 -1.32 29.45 -8.46
C ARG A 52 -0.75 28.76 -7.23
N ILE A 53 -1.58 28.46 -6.25
CA ILE A 53 -1.14 27.81 -5.04
C ILE A 53 -1.30 26.30 -5.14
N SER A 54 -2.44 25.82 -5.60
CA SER A 54 -2.69 24.40 -5.88
C SER A 54 -3.66 24.22 -7.06
N ARG A 55 -3.48 23.14 -7.83
CA ARG A 55 -4.41 22.68 -8.86
C ARG A 55 -5.16 21.42 -8.46
N SER A 56 -4.76 20.79 -7.36
CA SER A 56 -5.43 19.65 -6.76
C SER A 56 -6.31 20.13 -5.60
N ILE A 57 -7.56 19.72 -5.60
CA ILE A 57 -8.48 19.96 -4.48
C ILE A 57 -7.94 19.33 -3.19
N LEU A 58 -7.32 18.17 -3.32
CA LEU A 58 -6.72 17.42 -2.21
C LEU A 58 -5.54 18.18 -1.58
N ASP A 59 -4.59 18.66 -2.42
CA ASP A 59 -3.45 19.43 -1.95
C ASP A 59 -3.91 20.77 -1.32
N PHE A 60 -4.91 21.41 -1.94
CA PHE A 60 -5.50 22.65 -1.42
C PHE A 60 -6.12 22.42 -0.03
N ALA A 61 -6.92 21.37 0.13
CA ALA A 61 -7.55 21.07 1.42
C ALA A 61 -6.52 20.73 2.50
N THR A 62 -5.49 19.92 2.19
CA THR A 62 -4.40 19.60 3.13
C THR A 62 -3.63 20.84 3.57
N MET A 63 -3.39 21.77 2.64
CA MET A 63 -2.78 23.05 2.95
C MET A 63 -3.68 23.90 3.86
N MET A 64 -4.98 23.92 3.57
CA MET A 64 -5.96 24.68 4.37
C MET A 64 -6.14 24.08 5.78
N GLU A 65 -6.08 22.77 5.95
CA GLU A 65 -6.03 22.10 7.26
C GLU A 65 -4.84 22.63 8.07
N THR A 66 -3.65 22.72 7.46
CA THR A 66 -2.48 23.33 8.11
C THR A 66 -2.70 24.79 8.45
N PHE A 67 -3.31 25.58 7.56
CA PHE A 67 -3.58 27.01 7.84
C PHE A 67 -4.55 27.18 9.02
N GLN A 68 -5.57 26.31 9.13
CA GLN A 68 -6.48 26.30 10.27
C GLN A 68 -5.77 25.94 11.57
N GLU A 69 -4.90 24.90 11.56
CA GLU A 69 -4.13 24.47 12.72
C GLU A 69 -3.27 25.61 13.29
N TYR A 70 -2.66 26.42 12.41
CA TYR A 70 -1.81 27.54 12.80
C TYR A 70 -2.54 28.90 12.83
N ASN A 71 -3.88 28.90 12.74
CA ASN A 71 -4.72 30.10 12.72
C ASN A 71 -4.31 31.12 11.64
N VAL A 72 -3.97 30.65 10.46
CA VAL A 72 -3.59 31.48 9.31
C VAL A 72 -4.82 31.70 8.41
N GLU A 73 -5.15 32.94 8.14
CA GLU A 73 -6.20 33.30 7.18
C GLU A 73 -5.70 33.18 5.75
N PHE A 74 -6.59 32.78 4.85
CA PHE A 74 -6.28 32.64 3.42
C PHE A 74 -7.22 33.52 2.58
N VAL A 75 -6.64 34.24 1.64
CA VAL A 75 -7.39 35.14 0.74
C VAL A 75 -6.95 34.94 -0.69
N SER A 76 -7.90 34.67 -1.58
CA SER A 76 -7.70 34.70 -3.03
C SER A 76 -8.36 35.97 -3.61
N SER A 77 -7.56 36.75 -4.34
CA SER A 77 -7.97 38.04 -4.85
C SER A 77 -9.02 37.96 -5.98
N THR A 78 -8.87 36.99 -6.88
CA THR A 78 -9.73 36.85 -8.07
C THR A 78 -11.02 36.09 -7.80
N GLU A 79 -10.97 35.04 -6.99
CA GLU A 79 -12.14 34.21 -6.69
C GLU A 79 -12.97 34.74 -5.52
N LYS A 80 -12.57 35.89 -4.92
CA LYS A 80 -13.21 36.48 -3.71
C LYS A 80 -13.35 35.44 -2.58
N PHE A 81 -12.38 34.53 -2.48
CA PHE A 81 -12.35 33.50 -1.45
C PHE A 81 -11.53 34.05 -0.26
N ASP A 82 -12.18 34.23 0.88
CA ASP A 82 -11.57 34.78 2.10
C ASP A 82 -12.03 33.98 3.32
N THR A 83 -11.13 33.24 3.93
CA THR A 83 -11.42 32.42 5.10
C THR A 83 -11.64 33.19 6.39
N SER A 84 -11.39 34.52 6.41
CA SER A 84 -11.78 35.39 7.52
C SER A 84 -13.30 35.60 7.59
N THR A 85 -14.00 35.45 6.46
CA THR A 85 -15.44 35.59 6.39
C THR A 85 -16.21 34.32 6.70
N PRO A 86 -17.45 34.37 7.23
CA PRO A 86 -18.28 33.18 7.45
C PRO A 86 -18.50 32.35 6.17
N MET A 87 -18.74 33.03 5.04
CA MET A 87 -18.96 32.38 3.75
C MET A 87 -17.68 31.67 3.26
N GLY A 88 -16.50 32.29 3.38
CA GLY A 88 -15.24 31.70 3.00
C GLY A 88 -14.90 30.47 3.86
N ARG A 89 -15.20 30.52 5.16
CA ARG A 89 -15.06 29.34 6.03
C ARG A 89 -16.00 28.20 5.64
N ALA A 90 -17.25 28.51 5.30
CA ALA A 90 -18.20 27.50 4.82
C ALA A 90 -17.71 26.84 3.51
N MET A 91 -17.24 27.63 2.55
CA MET A 91 -16.65 27.11 1.31
C MET A 91 -15.41 26.27 1.56
N LEU A 92 -14.54 26.67 2.50
CA LEU A 92 -13.38 25.88 2.90
C LEU A 92 -13.78 24.50 3.45
N ASN A 93 -14.76 24.45 4.35
CA ASN A 93 -15.27 23.20 4.90
C ASN A 93 -15.82 22.26 3.79
N ILE A 94 -16.51 22.82 2.81
CA ILE A 94 -16.97 22.07 1.64
C ILE A 94 -15.79 21.51 0.85
N CYS A 95 -14.74 22.30 0.61
CA CYS A 95 -13.53 21.81 -0.08
C CYS A 95 -12.85 20.67 0.69
N ILE A 96 -12.76 20.77 2.01
CA ILE A 96 -12.20 19.72 2.88
C ILE A 96 -13.01 18.43 2.76
N VAL A 97 -14.34 18.51 2.81
CA VAL A 97 -15.22 17.33 2.65
C VAL A 97 -15.05 16.67 1.28
N PHE A 98 -14.98 17.46 0.21
CA PHE A 98 -14.72 16.92 -1.14
C PHE A 98 -13.34 16.26 -1.25
N ALA A 99 -12.31 16.84 -0.65
CA ALA A 99 -10.99 16.23 -0.63
C ALA A 99 -10.95 14.92 0.15
N GLN A 100 -11.70 14.84 1.25
CA GLN A 100 -11.84 13.58 2.00
C GLN A 100 -12.55 12.52 1.17
N LEU A 101 -13.64 12.87 0.50
CA LEU A 101 -14.37 11.97 -0.40
C LEU A 101 -13.47 11.45 -1.54
N GLU A 102 -12.62 12.33 -2.10
CA GLU A 102 -11.66 11.94 -3.15
C GLU A 102 -10.63 10.95 -2.60
N ARG A 103 -10.07 11.20 -1.39
CA ARG A 103 -9.14 10.25 -0.71
C ARG A 103 -9.77 8.87 -0.52
N GLU A 104 -10.99 8.83 0.03
CA GLU A 104 -11.73 7.59 0.26
C GLU A 104 -12.02 6.84 -1.05
N THR A 105 -12.40 7.59 -2.10
CA THR A 105 -12.64 7.02 -3.43
C THR A 105 -11.39 6.42 -4.04
N ILE A 106 -10.23 7.12 -3.94
CA ILE A 106 -8.94 6.60 -4.40
C ILE A 106 -8.57 5.35 -3.61
N GLN A 107 -8.69 5.39 -2.29
CA GLN A 107 -8.39 4.23 -1.43
C GLN A 107 -9.26 3.02 -1.79
N LYS A 108 -10.56 3.24 -2.00
CA LYS A 108 -11.49 2.18 -2.44
C LYS A 108 -11.05 1.59 -3.78
N ARG A 109 -10.77 2.43 -4.80
CA ARG A 109 -10.31 1.95 -6.12
C ARG A 109 -9.01 1.14 -6.02
N VAL A 110 -8.05 1.58 -5.19
CA VAL A 110 -6.79 0.84 -4.97
C VAL A 110 -7.08 -0.51 -4.31
N THR A 111 -8.00 -0.55 -3.36
CA THR A 111 -8.41 -1.78 -2.67
C THR A 111 -9.13 -2.73 -3.62
N ASP A 112 -10.10 -2.22 -4.40
CA ASP A 112 -10.85 -3.02 -5.37
C ASP A 112 -9.92 -3.60 -6.45
N ALA A 113 -9.00 -2.80 -6.98
CA ALA A 113 -7.98 -3.25 -7.93
C ALA A 113 -7.06 -4.32 -7.34
N TYR A 114 -6.72 -4.19 -6.06
CA TYR A 114 -5.91 -5.18 -5.35
C TYR A 114 -6.64 -6.51 -5.20
N TYR A 115 -7.90 -6.51 -4.75
CA TYR A 115 -8.72 -7.73 -4.65
C TYR A 115 -8.97 -8.38 -6.02
N SER A 116 -9.28 -7.59 -7.04
CA SER A 116 -9.43 -8.09 -8.41
C SER A 116 -8.17 -8.82 -8.88
N ARG A 117 -6.98 -8.26 -8.64
CA ARG A 117 -5.72 -8.92 -8.99
C ARG A 117 -5.48 -10.21 -8.21
N CYS A 118 -5.88 -10.27 -6.93
CA CYS A 118 -5.79 -11.49 -6.13
C CYS A 118 -6.68 -12.58 -6.69
N GLN A 119 -7.91 -12.26 -7.08
CA GLN A 119 -8.86 -13.20 -7.68
C GLN A 119 -8.36 -13.81 -9.00
N HIS A 120 -7.53 -13.07 -9.75
CA HIS A 120 -6.91 -13.57 -10.97
C HIS A 120 -5.56 -14.30 -10.70
N GLY A 121 -5.22 -14.59 -9.45
CA GLY A 121 -4.00 -15.31 -9.08
C GLY A 121 -2.70 -14.54 -9.31
N PHE A 122 -2.75 -13.22 -9.43
CA PHE A 122 -1.54 -12.42 -9.61
C PHE A 122 -0.69 -12.42 -8.35
N HIS A 123 0.63 -12.50 -8.52
CA HIS A 123 1.54 -12.25 -7.41
C HIS A 123 1.41 -10.79 -6.94
N MET A 124 1.03 -10.60 -5.65
CA MET A 124 0.64 -9.29 -5.16
C MET A 124 1.79 -8.46 -4.61
N SER A 125 2.73 -9.06 -3.91
CA SER A 125 3.90 -8.34 -3.36
C SER A 125 4.86 -9.28 -2.64
N GLY A 126 6.08 -8.79 -2.40
CA GLY A 126 7.09 -9.51 -1.64
C GLY A 126 8.01 -10.37 -2.49
N ALA A 127 8.92 -11.07 -1.83
CA ALA A 127 9.77 -12.08 -2.46
C ALA A 127 8.97 -13.36 -2.71
N ALA A 128 9.37 -14.13 -3.73
CA ALA A 128 8.85 -15.47 -3.91
C ALA A 128 9.14 -16.32 -2.66
N PRO A 129 8.25 -17.25 -2.29
CA PRO A 129 8.56 -18.28 -1.29
C PRO A 129 9.81 -19.07 -1.70
N TYR A 130 10.55 -19.58 -0.73
CA TYR A 130 11.77 -20.36 -0.98
C TYR A 130 11.48 -21.55 -1.91
N GLY A 131 12.31 -21.80 -2.88
CA GLY A 131 12.07 -22.81 -3.93
C GLY A 131 11.30 -22.29 -5.14
N PHE A 132 10.86 -21.02 -5.11
CA PHE A 132 10.22 -20.36 -6.25
C PHE A 132 10.97 -19.09 -6.63
N GLN A 133 10.90 -18.73 -7.90
CA GLN A 133 11.34 -17.45 -8.46
C GLN A 133 10.18 -16.75 -9.15
N LEU A 134 10.30 -15.43 -9.30
CA LEU A 134 9.30 -14.61 -9.97
C LEU A 134 9.71 -14.33 -11.40
N GLU A 135 8.98 -14.87 -12.37
CA GLU A 135 9.17 -14.58 -13.78
C GLU A 135 8.14 -13.54 -14.28
N PRO A 136 8.59 -12.55 -15.08
CA PRO A 136 7.67 -11.65 -15.75
C PRO A 136 6.74 -12.42 -16.69
N THR A 137 5.46 -12.11 -16.65
CA THR A 137 4.45 -12.71 -17.53
C THR A 137 3.37 -11.70 -17.88
N THR A 138 2.49 -12.06 -18.81
CA THR A 138 1.31 -11.27 -19.16
C THR A 138 0.08 -12.16 -19.06
N ILE A 139 -0.86 -11.79 -18.20
CA ILE A 139 -2.14 -12.48 -18.02
C ILE A 139 -3.23 -11.49 -18.42
N GLU A 140 -4.09 -11.88 -19.38
CA GLU A 140 -5.17 -11.03 -19.90
C GLU A 140 -4.72 -9.63 -20.35
N GLY A 141 -3.52 -9.53 -20.95
CA GLY A 141 -2.94 -8.27 -21.39
C GLY A 141 -2.28 -7.42 -20.28
N ILE A 142 -2.35 -7.86 -19.02
CA ILE A 142 -1.77 -7.17 -17.86
C ILE A 142 -0.39 -7.74 -17.54
N ARG A 143 0.64 -6.89 -17.54
CA ARG A 143 1.97 -7.27 -17.11
C ARG A 143 1.99 -7.60 -15.62
N THR A 144 2.47 -8.79 -15.26
CA THR A 144 2.56 -9.27 -13.90
C THR A 144 3.78 -10.18 -13.72
N LYS A 145 3.88 -10.84 -12.57
CA LYS A 145 4.88 -11.86 -12.31
C LYS A 145 4.17 -13.15 -11.90
N MET A 146 4.68 -14.27 -12.36
CA MET A 146 4.23 -15.60 -11.99
C MET A 146 5.32 -16.31 -11.20
N MET A 147 4.93 -17.11 -10.21
CA MET A 147 5.86 -17.97 -9.48
C MET A 147 6.15 -19.22 -10.29
N LYS A 148 7.43 -19.52 -10.44
CA LYS A 148 7.91 -20.77 -11.02
C LYS A 148 8.93 -21.42 -10.11
N PRO A 149 9.11 -22.76 -10.15
CA PRO A 149 10.18 -23.39 -9.41
C PRO A 149 11.53 -22.74 -9.73
N ASP A 150 12.29 -22.46 -8.68
CA ASP A 150 13.65 -21.93 -8.80
C ASP A 150 14.63 -23.10 -8.95
N PRO A 151 15.39 -23.22 -10.05
CA PRO A 151 16.31 -24.32 -10.29
C PRO A 151 17.35 -24.54 -9.17
N GLU A 152 17.71 -23.46 -8.45
CA GLU A 152 18.75 -23.56 -7.39
C GLU A 152 18.18 -24.01 -6.05
N THR A 153 16.92 -23.73 -5.75
CA THR A 153 16.35 -23.87 -4.40
C THR A 153 15.13 -24.79 -4.34
N ALA A 154 14.52 -25.14 -5.48
CA ALA A 154 13.32 -25.97 -5.52
C ALA A 154 13.55 -27.37 -4.96
N ASP A 155 14.69 -28.01 -5.31
CA ASP A 155 15.00 -29.37 -4.85
C ASP A 155 15.26 -29.37 -3.34
N ILE A 156 15.84 -28.32 -2.79
CA ILE A 156 16.04 -28.19 -1.34
C ILE A 156 14.69 -28.04 -0.62
N ALA A 157 13.77 -27.26 -1.17
CA ALA A 157 12.42 -27.15 -0.62
C ALA A 157 11.68 -28.49 -0.66
N LYS A 158 11.78 -29.23 -1.78
CA LYS A 158 11.18 -30.54 -1.95
C LYS A 158 11.76 -31.55 -0.95
N LEU A 159 13.08 -31.56 -0.76
CA LEU A 159 13.74 -32.42 0.21
C LEU A 159 13.21 -32.20 1.64
N MET A 160 12.87 -30.95 2.02
CA MET A 160 12.26 -30.68 3.34
C MET A 160 10.91 -31.40 3.51
N PHE A 161 10.06 -31.40 2.47
CA PHE A 161 8.80 -32.15 2.48
C PHE A 161 9.01 -33.65 2.52
N GLU A 162 9.95 -34.19 1.72
CA GLU A 162 10.30 -35.62 1.70
C GLU A 162 10.80 -36.07 3.06
N MET A 163 11.68 -35.31 3.71
CA MET A 163 12.16 -35.64 5.05
C MET A 163 11.03 -35.60 6.09
N TYR A 164 10.18 -34.57 6.04
CA TYR A 164 9.08 -34.42 7.01
C TYR A 164 8.00 -35.51 6.83
N SER A 165 7.85 -36.07 5.63
CA SER A 165 6.92 -37.18 5.37
C SER A 165 7.35 -38.50 6.01
N GLN A 166 8.62 -38.63 6.44
CA GLN A 166 9.11 -39.82 7.13
C GLN A 166 8.62 -39.89 8.58
N PRO A 167 8.22 -41.04 9.07
CA PRO A 167 7.80 -41.22 10.46
C PRO A 167 8.84 -40.71 11.45
N ALA A 168 8.39 -40.05 12.50
CA ALA A 168 9.18 -39.51 13.61
C ALA A 168 10.21 -38.43 13.27
N THR A 169 10.21 -37.88 12.05
CA THR A 169 11.09 -36.77 11.69
C THR A 169 10.56 -35.44 12.24
N SER A 170 11.35 -34.77 13.06
CA SER A 170 11.03 -33.45 13.61
C SER A 170 11.66 -32.32 12.78
N PHE A 171 11.17 -31.10 12.95
CA PHE A 171 11.82 -29.91 12.36
C PHE A 171 13.28 -29.74 12.84
N GLY A 172 13.60 -30.26 14.04
CA GLY A 172 14.95 -30.24 14.57
C GLY A 172 15.89 -31.21 13.83
N ASP A 173 15.38 -32.33 13.40
CA ASP A 173 16.16 -33.34 12.64
C ASP A 173 16.47 -32.80 11.24
N ILE A 174 15.48 -32.21 10.60
CA ILE A 174 15.65 -31.51 9.31
C ILE A 174 16.70 -30.40 9.43
N ALA A 175 16.60 -29.55 10.45
CA ALA A 175 17.55 -28.43 10.64
C ALA A 175 18.99 -28.94 10.86
N ARG A 176 19.17 -30.04 11.62
CA ARG A 176 20.51 -30.66 11.83
C ARG A 176 21.05 -31.26 10.53
N TYR A 177 20.26 -32.00 9.79
CA TYR A 177 20.69 -32.57 8.51
C TYR A 177 21.22 -31.46 7.56
N PHE A 178 20.50 -30.35 7.41
CA PHE A 178 20.96 -29.27 6.54
C PHE A 178 22.22 -28.57 7.08
N ALA A 179 22.38 -28.46 8.39
CA ALA A 179 23.59 -27.91 9.00
C ALA A 179 24.79 -28.84 8.78
N ASP A 180 24.63 -30.15 8.95
CA ASP A 180 25.66 -31.17 8.74
C ASP A 180 26.10 -31.24 7.26
N GLU A 181 25.17 -31.08 6.33
CA GLU A 181 25.45 -31.00 4.89
C GLU A 181 25.96 -29.62 4.44
N GLY A 182 26.06 -28.65 5.34
CA GLY A 182 26.54 -27.28 5.04
C GLY A 182 25.61 -26.47 4.12
N ILE A 183 24.33 -26.84 4.01
CA ILE A 183 23.36 -26.19 3.15
C ILE A 183 22.80 -24.95 3.86
N LEU A 184 23.03 -23.80 3.27
CA LEU A 184 22.60 -22.50 3.81
C LEU A 184 21.35 -21.98 3.08
N ILE A 185 20.43 -21.38 3.84
CA ILE A 185 19.27 -20.66 3.31
C ILE A 185 19.54 -19.16 3.38
N TYR A 186 19.61 -18.50 2.22
CA TYR A 186 19.98 -17.08 2.13
C TYR A 186 21.28 -16.75 2.88
N GLY A 187 22.28 -17.67 2.81
CA GLY A 187 23.59 -17.50 3.46
C GLY A 187 23.59 -17.72 4.98
N LYS A 188 22.53 -18.31 5.54
CA LYS A 188 22.40 -18.57 6.98
C LYS A 188 21.98 -20.02 7.24
N GLU A 189 22.33 -20.53 8.41
CA GLU A 189 21.84 -21.83 8.88
C GLU A 189 20.32 -21.86 8.95
N MET A 190 19.76 -23.00 8.58
CA MET A 190 18.32 -23.23 8.56
C MET A 190 17.77 -23.35 10.00
N LYS A 191 16.78 -22.52 10.31
CA LYS A 191 16.12 -22.53 11.63
C LYS A 191 14.80 -23.31 11.58
N ARG A 192 14.47 -23.99 12.69
CA ARG A 192 13.18 -24.72 12.86
C ARG A 192 11.96 -23.88 12.49
N GLY A 193 11.97 -22.58 12.83
CA GLY A 193 10.88 -21.66 12.50
C GLY A 193 10.69 -21.47 11.00
N PHE A 194 11.76 -21.43 10.22
CA PHE A 194 11.72 -21.34 8.77
C PHE A 194 11.12 -22.63 8.16
N ILE A 195 11.58 -23.80 8.62
CA ILE A 195 11.05 -25.11 8.18
C ILE A 195 9.54 -25.20 8.47
N SER A 196 9.12 -24.83 9.70
CA SER A 196 7.71 -24.81 10.08
C SER A 196 6.88 -23.88 9.22
N GLN A 197 7.39 -22.70 8.88
CA GLN A 197 6.71 -21.74 7.99
C GLN A 197 6.59 -22.28 6.56
N LEU A 198 7.66 -22.88 6.04
CA LEU A 198 7.68 -23.44 4.69
C LEU A 198 6.68 -24.58 4.57
N LEU A 199 6.76 -25.57 5.46
CA LEU A 199 5.91 -26.76 5.42
C LEU A 199 4.41 -26.48 5.66
N ARG A 200 4.07 -25.33 6.24
CA ARG A 200 2.68 -24.88 6.45
C ARG A 200 2.15 -23.95 5.37
N ASN A 201 2.99 -23.57 4.43
CA ASN A 201 2.56 -22.65 3.37
C ASN A 201 1.87 -23.46 2.25
N PRO A 202 0.57 -23.24 2.01
CA PRO A 202 -0.20 -24.02 1.04
C PRO A 202 0.22 -23.79 -0.41
N ILE A 203 1.12 -22.86 -0.70
CA ILE A 203 1.67 -22.68 -2.05
C ILE A 203 2.45 -23.92 -2.53
N TYR A 204 2.94 -24.74 -1.59
CA TYR A 204 3.63 -26.01 -1.91
C TYR A 204 2.67 -27.19 -2.01
N ALA A 205 1.42 -27.01 -1.63
CA ALA A 205 0.41 -28.06 -1.76
C ALA A 205 -0.19 -28.02 -3.15
N GLN A 206 -0.43 -29.20 -3.71
CA GLN A 206 -1.09 -29.35 -4.98
C GLN A 206 -2.57 -28.95 -4.85
N ALA A 207 -3.02 -28.03 -5.69
CA ALA A 207 -4.40 -27.55 -5.68
C ALA A 207 -5.30 -28.58 -6.38
N ASP A 208 -5.71 -29.59 -5.64
CA ASP A 208 -6.66 -30.62 -6.04
C ASP A 208 -8.01 -30.47 -5.30
N LEU A 209 -8.98 -31.35 -5.60
CA LEU A 209 -10.30 -31.30 -4.99
C LEU A 209 -10.25 -31.51 -3.47
N ASP A 210 -9.32 -32.31 -2.96
CA ASP A 210 -9.17 -32.54 -1.52
C ASP A 210 -8.74 -31.24 -0.82
N MET A 211 -7.84 -30.47 -1.42
CA MET A 211 -7.45 -29.15 -0.93
C MET A 211 -8.58 -28.14 -1.01
N TYR A 212 -9.39 -28.16 -2.08
CA TYR A 212 -10.58 -27.32 -2.18
C TYR A 212 -11.55 -27.57 -1.02
N GLU A 213 -11.91 -28.85 -0.80
CA GLU A 213 -12.82 -29.25 0.28
C GLU A 213 -12.24 -28.96 1.67
N PHE A 214 -10.91 -29.17 1.84
CA PHE A 214 -10.22 -28.85 3.08
C PHE A 214 -10.36 -27.36 3.43
N PHE A 215 -10.06 -26.45 2.52
CA PHE A 215 -10.16 -25.01 2.78
C PHE A 215 -11.61 -24.58 2.99
N LYS A 216 -12.55 -25.10 2.23
CA LYS A 216 -13.99 -24.88 2.43
C LYS A 216 -14.45 -25.32 3.82
N SER A 217 -14.04 -26.49 4.27
CA SER A 217 -14.38 -27.02 5.60
C SER A 217 -13.82 -26.16 6.75
N GLN A 218 -12.69 -25.47 6.52
CA GLN A 218 -12.12 -24.52 7.46
C GLN A 218 -12.82 -23.13 7.45
N GLY A 219 -13.78 -22.92 6.56
CA GLY A 219 -14.46 -21.65 6.39
C GLY A 219 -13.67 -20.60 5.62
N THR A 220 -12.63 -21.00 4.89
CA THR A 220 -11.86 -20.11 4.02
C THR A 220 -12.70 -19.66 2.83
N VAL A 221 -12.60 -18.38 2.47
CA VAL A 221 -13.23 -17.86 1.24
C VAL A 221 -12.38 -18.31 0.05
N VAL A 222 -12.84 -19.34 -0.66
CA VAL A 222 -12.23 -19.83 -1.89
C VAL A 222 -12.84 -19.09 -3.06
N VAL A 223 -12.02 -18.35 -3.81
CA VAL A 223 -12.47 -17.50 -4.93
C VAL A 223 -12.59 -18.31 -6.22
N ASN A 224 -11.71 -19.28 -6.41
CA ASN A 224 -11.69 -20.13 -7.59
C ASN A 224 -12.82 -21.18 -7.56
N GLU A 225 -13.26 -21.61 -8.73
CA GLU A 225 -14.22 -22.73 -8.88
C GLU A 225 -13.53 -24.07 -8.57
N ALA A 226 -14.31 -25.06 -8.16
CA ALA A 226 -13.77 -26.41 -7.88
C ALA A 226 -13.03 -27.02 -9.09
N THR A 227 -13.45 -26.66 -10.30
CA THR A 227 -12.84 -27.08 -11.57
C THR A 227 -11.42 -26.54 -11.79
N ASP A 228 -11.05 -25.45 -11.13
CA ASP A 228 -9.71 -24.86 -11.21
C ASP A 228 -8.71 -25.65 -10.39
N PHE A 229 -9.19 -26.46 -9.44
CA PHE A 229 -8.37 -27.35 -8.61
C PHE A 229 -8.02 -28.64 -9.34
N ALA A 230 -7.37 -28.49 -10.49
CA ALA A 230 -7.00 -29.61 -11.37
C ALA A 230 -5.69 -30.32 -10.96
N GLY A 231 -5.09 -29.95 -9.83
CA GLY A 231 -3.86 -30.56 -9.36
C GLY A 231 -2.57 -30.09 -10.07
N THR A 232 -2.63 -29.03 -10.87
CA THR A 232 -1.47 -28.53 -11.64
C THR A 232 -0.75 -27.36 -11.00
N ASN A 233 -1.42 -26.64 -10.09
CA ASN A 233 -0.92 -25.43 -9.45
C ASN A 233 -0.86 -25.60 -7.92
N GLY A 234 -0.18 -24.68 -7.23
CA GLY A 234 -0.23 -24.57 -5.77
C GLY A 234 -1.34 -23.63 -5.33
N CYS A 235 -1.65 -23.63 -4.02
CA CYS A 235 -2.66 -22.76 -3.44
C CYS A 235 -2.02 -21.46 -2.95
N TYR A 236 -2.45 -20.30 -3.46
CA TYR A 236 -1.96 -19.00 -3.04
C TYR A 236 -2.92 -18.37 -2.02
N LEU A 237 -2.50 -18.35 -0.76
CA LEU A 237 -3.25 -17.70 0.31
C LEU A 237 -3.02 -16.21 0.32
N TYR A 238 -4.10 -15.46 0.34
CA TYR A 238 -4.12 -14.04 0.43
C TYR A 238 -4.81 -13.60 1.73
N GLN A 239 -4.12 -12.81 2.54
CA GLN A 239 -4.73 -12.14 3.70
C GLN A 239 -5.21 -10.76 3.31
N GLY A 240 -6.45 -10.42 3.64
CA GLY A 240 -7.03 -9.10 3.43
C GLY A 240 -6.17 -7.95 3.95
N ARG A 241 -6.39 -6.76 3.44
CA ARG A 241 -5.66 -5.54 3.82
C ARG A 241 -6.10 -4.97 5.17
N ASP A 242 -7.26 -5.37 5.66
CA ASP A 242 -7.74 -4.88 6.95
C ASP A 242 -6.80 -5.32 8.07
N VAL A 243 -6.41 -4.36 8.92
CA VAL A 243 -5.54 -4.61 10.07
C VAL A 243 -6.20 -5.53 11.09
N GLN A 244 -7.52 -5.51 11.18
CA GLN A 244 -8.31 -6.41 12.03
C GLN A 244 -8.29 -7.84 11.48
N GLU A 245 -8.45 -8.01 10.17
CA GLU A 245 -8.35 -9.30 9.49
C GLU A 245 -6.95 -9.91 9.63
N ARG A 246 -5.88 -9.10 9.59
CA ARG A 246 -4.51 -9.57 9.80
C ARG A 246 -4.21 -10.09 11.20
N LYS A 247 -4.97 -9.67 12.21
CA LYS A 247 -4.80 -10.15 13.59
C LYS A 247 -5.46 -11.51 13.79
N ASN A 248 -6.49 -11.81 13.03
CA ASN A 248 -7.16 -13.10 13.04
C ASN A 248 -6.41 -14.06 12.13
N LYS A 249 -5.45 -14.79 12.67
CA LYS A 249 -4.65 -15.79 11.93
C LYS A 249 -5.41 -17.10 11.66
N HIS A 250 -6.72 -17.07 11.64
CA HIS A 250 -7.53 -18.25 11.33
C HIS A 250 -7.62 -18.44 9.82
N LEU A 251 -7.50 -19.69 9.36
CA LEU A 251 -7.62 -20.06 7.94
C LEU A 251 -8.92 -19.57 7.30
N LYS A 252 -10.01 -19.51 8.08
CA LYS A 252 -11.31 -19.03 7.62
C LYS A 252 -11.34 -17.57 7.16
N ASP A 253 -10.35 -16.75 7.58
CA ASP A 253 -10.27 -15.33 7.23
C ASP A 253 -9.32 -15.09 6.04
N GLN A 254 -8.90 -16.16 5.34
CA GLN A 254 -7.97 -16.10 4.23
C GLN A 254 -8.69 -16.36 2.91
N ILE A 255 -8.24 -15.68 1.85
CA ILE A 255 -8.73 -15.86 0.48
C ILE A 255 -7.70 -16.71 -0.27
N LEU A 256 -8.15 -17.77 -0.91
CA LEU A 256 -7.38 -18.66 -1.77
C LEU A 256 -7.55 -18.26 -3.22
#